data_170818201cf4e5a8c4205de507ca381f
#
_entry.id   170818201cf4e5a8c4205de507ca381f
#
_cell.length_a   1.000
_cell.length_b   1.000
_cell.length_c   1.000
_cell.angle_alpha   90.00
_cell.angle_beta   90.00
_cell.angle_gamma   90.00
#
_symmetry.space_group_name_H-M   'P 1'
#
loop_
_entity.id
_entity.type
_entity.pdbx_description
1 polymer ?
#
loop_
_entity_poly.entity_id
_entity_poly.type
_entity_poly.pdbx_seq_one_letter_code
_entity_poly.pdbx_strand_id
1 'polypeptide(L)'
;MNMRRFIILCLLLFASLAAQARSYRAEDIPNVQRADRTRYVSNPDGILSPGAVARIDSVCGALRDRAIAQVAVVAVDDIAGGDVFDFAVDLFTQWGVGRAENDNGLGILLVRDRREIRFVTGGGLEGVLPDAVCKRIQLKYMLPAFREGDYSRGMVAGVEAAAQLLEGSELIARPKHHVQDPYSFRCMPQVHGASKDTIDYVESVLTTEINSTTDNPTVFPEED
;
A
#
# COMPACT_ATOMS: atom_id res chain seq x y z
N MET A 1 12.11 -51.21 8.95
CA MET A 1 12.14 -49.74 8.77
C MET A 1 12.89 -49.16 9.97
N ASN A 2 14.07 -48.51 9.74
CA ASN A 2 14.96 -48.12 10.82
C ASN A 2 14.32 -46.99 11.65
N MET A 3 14.25 -47.15 12.96
CA MET A 3 13.70 -46.21 13.93
C MET A 3 14.20 -44.76 13.72
N ARG A 4 15.45 -44.58 13.31
CA ARG A 4 16.02 -43.25 12.91
C ARG A 4 15.31 -42.63 11.70
N ARG A 5 14.97 -43.45 10.68
CA ARG A 5 14.26 -42.97 9.49
C ARG A 5 12.82 -42.58 9.80
N PHE A 6 12.17 -43.30 10.72
CA PHE A 6 10.83 -43.00 11.20
C PHE A 6 10.81 -41.68 11.97
N ILE A 7 11.76 -41.44 12.85
CA ILE A 7 11.89 -40.17 13.61
C ILE A 7 12.15 -39.01 12.69
N ILE A 8 13.00 -39.14 11.68
CA ILE A 8 13.26 -38.09 10.69
C ILE A 8 12.02 -37.80 9.85
N LEU A 9 11.27 -38.81 9.46
CA LEU A 9 10.02 -38.65 8.70
C LEU A 9 8.95 -37.95 9.55
N CYS A 10 8.81 -38.30 10.82
CA CYS A 10 7.91 -37.62 11.76
C CYS A 10 8.31 -36.16 12.01
N LEU A 11 9.61 -35.86 12.12
CA LEU A 11 10.10 -34.49 12.27
C LEU A 11 9.86 -33.66 11.01
N LEU A 12 10.01 -34.24 9.82
CA LEU A 12 9.69 -33.55 8.56
C LEU A 12 8.19 -33.36 8.38
N LEU A 13 7.36 -34.32 8.83
CA LEU A 13 5.91 -34.15 8.83
C LEU A 13 5.44 -33.08 9.83
N PHE A 14 6.10 -32.97 10.98
CA PHE A 14 5.78 -31.96 12.00
C PHE A 14 6.23 -30.55 11.57
N ALA A 15 7.33 -30.45 10.83
CA ALA A 15 7.80 -29.19 10.27
C ALA A 15 6.88 -28.64 9.16
N SER A 16 6.17 -29.51 8.43
CA SER A 16 5.22 -29.09 7.39
C SER A 16 3.87 -28.59 7.94
N LEU A 17 3.55 -28.82 9.20
CA LEU A 17 2.29 -28.37 9.81
C LEU A 17 2.32 -26.92 10.32
N ALA A 18 3.47 -26.26 10.29
CA ALA A 18 3.65 -24.92 10.88
C ALA A 18 3.41 -23.74 9.91
N ALA A 19 3.13 -24.00 8.64
CA ALA A 19 2.81 -22.95 7.67
C ALA A 19 1.29 -22.74 7.59
N GLN A 20 0.68 -22.34 8.71
CA GLN A 20 -0.67 -21.78 8.65
C GLN A 20 -0.55 -20.32 8.18
N ALA A 21 -1.16 -20.02 7.03
CA ALA A 21 -1.35 -18.65 6.60
C ALA A 21 -2.07 -17.89 7.72
N ARG A 22 -1.43 -16.85 8.23
CA ARG A 22 -2.04 -15.99 9.24
C ARG A 22 -3.00 -15.05 8.54
N SER A 23 -4.28 -15.13 8.89
CA SER A 23 -5.28 -14.18 8.46
C SER A 23 -5.45 -13.13 9.56
N TYR A 24 -5.19 -11.87 9.24
CA TYR A 24 -5.18 -10.75 10.20
C TYR A 24 -6.51 -10.02 10.24
N ARG A 25 -6.96 -9.64 11.44
CA ARG A 25 -7.93 -8.56 11.61
C ARG A 25 -7.19 -7.22 11.63
N ALA A 26 -7.88 -6.12 11.37
CA ALA A 26 -7.28 -4.79 11.39
C ALA A 26 -6.60 -4.47 12.74
N GLU A 27 -7.18 -4.92 13.85
CA GLU A 27 -6.67 -4.77 15.22
C GLU A 27 -5.42 -5.58 15.52
N ASP A 28 -5.19 -6.70 14.79
CA ASP A 28 -4.06 -7.62 15.00
C ASP A 28 -2.80 -7.17 14.24
N ILE A 29 -2.94 -6.26 13.27
CA ILE A 29 -1.80 -5.75 12.52
C ILE A 29 -1.03 -4.72 13.35
N PRO A 30 0.28 -4.92 13.59
CA PRO A 30 1.06 -4.03 14.41
C PRO A 30 1.23 -2.66 13.75
N ASN A 31 0.72 -1.60 14.40
CA ASN A 31 1.02 -0.23 13.99
C ASN A 31 2.43 0.15 14.48
N VAL A 32 3.40 -0.01 13.60
CA VAL A 32 4.83 0.20 13.92
C VAL A 32 5.13 1.66 14.30
N GLN A 33 4.37 2.63 13.77
CA GLN A 33 4.58 4.06 14.04
C GLN A 33 4.24 4.45 15.49
N ARG A 34 3.44 3.65 16.20
CA ARG A 34 3.16 3.87 17.63
C ARG A 34 4.38 3.58 18.50
N ALA A 35 5.19 2.59 18.10
CA ALA A 35 6.40 2.20 18.83
C ALA A 35 7.62 3.03 18.38
N ASP A 36 7.73 3.28 17.08
CA ASP A 36 8.83 4.03 16.48
C ASP A 36 8.30 4.90 15.33
N ARG A 37 8.32 6.20 15.53
CA ARG A 37 7.81 7.19 14.56
C ARG A 37 8.63 7.29 13.28
N THR A 38 9.77 6.63 13.20
CA THR A 38 10.60 6.57 11.99
C THR A 38 10.28 5.36 11.12
N ARG A 39 9.39 4.49 11.57
CA ARG A 39 8.97 3.29 10.84
C ARG A 39 7.57 3.48 10.26
N TYR A 40 7.44 3.11 9.00
CA TYR A 40 6.21 3.27 8.22
C TYR A 40 5.67 1.96 7.67
N VAL A 41 6.49 0.89 7.72
CA VAL A 41 6.18 -0.40 7.11
C VAL A 41 5.85 -1.44 8.19
N SER A 42 4.61 -1.91 8.22
CA SER A 42 4.19 -3.11 8.95
C SER A 42 4.28 -4.33 8.04
N ASN A 43 5.21 -5.23 8.35
CA ASN A 43 5.54 -6.41 7.55
C ASN A 43 5.68 -7.65 8.45
N PRO A 44 4.59 -8.06 9.15
CA PRO A 44 4.66 -9.12 10.15
C PRO A 44 5.01 -10.50 9.56
N ASP A 45 4.66 -10.75 8.31
CA ASP A 45 4.91 -12.02 7.62
C ASP A 45 6.24 -12.03 6.84
N GLY A 46 7.00 -10.93 6.87
CA GLY A 46 8.30 -10.86 6.23
C GLY A 46 8.27 -10.91 4.70
N ILE A 47 7.17 -10.46 4.09
CA ILE A 47 7.00 -10.43 2.63
C ILE A 47 8.03 -9.52 1.98
N LEU A 48 8.29 -8.38 2.61
CA LEU A 48 9.27 -7.41 2.14
C LEU A 48 10.63 -7.65 2.78
N SER A 49 11.68 -7.56 1.98
CA SER A 49 13.05 -7.65 2.47
C SER A 49 13.40 -6.49 3.42
N PRO A 50 14.34 -6.67 4.35
CA PRO A 50 14.77 -5.58 5.24
C PRO A 50 15.28 -4.35 4.51
N GLY A 51 15.94 -4.53 3.36
CA GLY A 51 16.41 -3.44 2.51
C GLY A 51 15.26 -2.64 1.88
N ALA A 52 14.21 -3.33 1.42
CA ALA A 52 13.00 -2.69 0.90
C ALA A 52 12.26 -1.91 2.00
N VAL A 53 12.11 -2.50 3.18
CA VAL A 53 11.51 -1.83 4.35
C VAL A 53 12.27 -0.55 4.68
N ALA A 54 13.59 -0.61 4.81
CA ALA A 54 14.42 0.56 5.12
C ALA A 54 14.31 1.65 4.03
N ARG A 55 14.24 1.26 2.76
CA ARG A 55 14.07 2.20 1.64
C ARG A 55 12.71 2.90 1.70
N ILE A 56 11.64 2.14 1.92
CA ILE A 56 10.28 2.68 2.07
C ILE A 56 10.20 3.61 3.29
N ASP A 57 10.74 3.19 4.44
CA ASP A 57 10.78 4.01 5.66
C ASP A 57 11.48 5.35 5.40
N SER A 58 12.60 5.35 4.66
CA SER A 58 13.33 6.57 4.27
C SER A 58 12.49 7.51 3.41
N VAL A 59 11.81 6.99 2.38
CA VAL A 59 10.95 7.78 1.49
C VAL A 59 9.76 8.38 2.26
N CYS A 60 9.08 7.55 3.05
CA CYS A 60 7.94 7.99 3.86
C CYS A 60 8.35 9.02 4.92
N GLY A 61 9.54 8.84 5.52
CA GLY A 61 10.12 9.80 6.45
C GLY A 61 10.34 11.18 5.81
N ALA A 62 10.92 11.21 4.61
CA ALA A 62 11.12 12.45 3.87
C ALA A 62 9.80 13.19 3.57
N LEU A 63 8.75 12.46 3.17
CA LEU A 63 7.42 13.06 2.94
C LEU A 63 6.83 13.65 4.22
N ARG A 64 6.97 12.94 5.36
CA ARG A 64 6.49 13.42 6.65
C ARG A 64 7.24 14.65 7.13
N ASP A 65 8.58 14.65 7.04
CA ASP A 65 9.43 15.73 7.55
C ASP A 65 9.20 17.03 6.78
N ARG A 66 8.83 16.91 5.50
CA ARG A 66 8.41 18.04 4.65
C ARG A 66 6.92 18.37 4.78
N ALA A 67 6.19 17.69 5.66
CA ALA A 67 4.75 17.85 5.88
C ALA A 67 3.88 17.60 4.62
N ILE A 68 4.38 16.84 3.64
CA ILE A 68 3.70 16.52 2.39
C ILE A 68 2.60 15.50 2.63
N ALA A 69 2.97 14.32 3.16
CA ALA A 69 2.04 13.23 3.42
C ALA A 69 2.41 12.44 4.66
N GLN A 70 1.42 11.83 5.29
CA GLN A 70 1.61 10.75 6.26
C GLN A 70 1.32 9.42 5.58
N VAL A 71 2.34 8.58 5.50
CA VAL A 71 2.24 7.30 4.81
C VAL A 71 2.23 6.15 5.80
N ALA A 72 1.41 5.13 5.56
CA ALA A 72 1.48 3.85 6.23
C ALA A 72 1.46 2.73 5.18
N VAL A 73 2.38 1.80 5.30
CA VAL A 73 2.52 0.66 4.37
C VAL A 73 2.34 -0.62 5.15
N VAL A 74 1.49 -1.51 4.64
CA VAL A 74 1.22 -2.81 5.24
C VAL A 74 1.39 -3.90 4.19
N ALA A 75 2.12 -4.95 4.56
CA ALA A 75 2.26 -6.14 3.74
C ALA A 75 1.98 -7.37 4.60
N VAL A 76 0.92 -8.09 4.29
CA VAL A 76 0.45 -9.28 5.01
C VAL A 76 0.13 -10.42 4.05
N ASP A 77 0.16 -11.65 4.57
CA ASP A 77 -0.20 -12.82 3.78
C ASP A 77 -1.68 -12.83 3.45
N ASP A 78 -2.54 -12.76 4.46
CA ASP A 78 -3.99 -12.74 4.27
C ASP A 78 -4.68 -11.89 5.35
N ILE A 79 -5.92 -11.52 5.10
CA ILE A 79 -6.77 -10.73 6.00
C ILE A 79 -8.04 -11.50 6.36
N ALA A 80 -8.52 -11.31 7.57
CA ALA A 80 -9.80 -11.84 8.02
C ALA A 80 -10.94 -10.98 7.43
N GLY A 81 -11.85 -11.62 6.69
CA GLY A 81 -13.01 -10.95 6.12
C GLY A 81 -13.01 -10.89 4.59
N GLY A 82 -13.96 -10.14 4.02
CA GLY A 82 -14.29 -10.18 2.60
C GLY A 82 -13.44 -9.27 1.73
N ASP A 83 -13.81 -8.01 1.66
CA ASP A 83 -13.22 -7.05 0.73
C ASP A 83 -11.93 -6.43 1.26
N VAL A 84 -10.89 -6.40 0.42
CA VAL A 84 -9.57 -5.87 0.79
C VAL A 84 -9.59 -4.34 0.88
N PHE A 85 -10.46 -3.69 0.12
CA PHE A 85 -10.59 -2.24 0.16
C PHE A 85 -11.26 -1.78 1.46
N ASP A 86 -12.38 -2.39 1.84
CA ASP A 86 -13.07 -2.08 3.09
C ASP A 86 -12.14 -2.33 4.28
N PHE A 87 -11.40 -3.44 4.26
CA PHE A 87 -10.40 -3.74 5.28
C PHE A 87 -9.31 -2.66 5.35
N ALA A 88 -8.79 -2.20 4.20
CA ALA A 88 -7.75 -1.18 4.16
C ALA A 88 -8.26 0.17 4.73
N VAL A 89 -9.49 0.55 4.38
CA VAL A 89 -10.14 1.76 4.91
C VAL A 89 -10.28 1.68 6.42
N ASP A 90 -10.80 0.57 6.95
CA ASP A 90 -10.95 0.36 8.39
C ASP A 90 -9.59 0.41 9.10
N LEU A 91 -8.59 -0.28 8.59
CA LEU A 91 -7.25 -0.34 9.16
C LEU A 91 -6.60 1.05 9.26
N PHE A 92 -6.56 1.79 8.15
CA PHE A 92 -5.89 3.09 8.13
C PHE A 92 -6.68 4.18 8.87
N THR A 93 -8.00 4.04 8.92
CA THR A 93 -8.86 4.89 9.78
C THR A 93 -8.56 4.65 11.26
N GLN A 94 -8.48 3.40 11.70
CA GLN A 94 -8.13 3.05 13.08
C GLN A 94 -6.71 3.52 13.46
N TRP A 95 -5.80 3.57 12.49
CA TRP A 95 -4.45 4.06 12.72
C TRP A 95 -4.36 5.58 12.71
N GLY A 96 -5.37 6.27 12.20
CA GLY A 96 -5.40 7.73 12.07
C GLY A 96 -4.33 8.22 11.11
N VAL A 97 -4.19 7.55 9.94
CA VAL A 97 -3.21 7.92 8.94
C VAL A 97 -3.64 9.21 8.25
N GLY A 98 -2.84 10.25 8.38
CA GLY A 98 -3.14 11.60 7.90
C GLY A 98 -3.24 12.61 9.05
N ARG A 99 -3.07 13.88 8.73
CA ARG A 99 -3.25 14.96 9.68
C ARG A 99 -4.68 15.50 9.57
N ALA A 100 -5.34 15.68 10.71
CA ALA A 100 -6.69 16.22 10.75
C ALA A 100 -6.84 17.58 10.03
N GLU A 101 -5.77 18.36 9.99
CA GLU A 101 -5.75 19.69 9.36
C GLU A 101 -5.72 19.64 7.83
N ASN A 102 -5.01 18.66 7.25
CA ASN A 102 -4.73 18.60 5.82
C ASN A 102 -5.29 17.33 5.16
N ASP A 103 -5.73 16.35 5.92
CA ASP A 103 -6.21 15.05 5.46
C ASP A 103 -5.25 14.41 4.41
N ASN A 104 -3.94 14.48 4.72
CA ASN A 104 -2.86 14.11 3.82
C ASN A 104 -2.34 12.69 4.06
N GLY A 105 -3.25 11.77 4.39
CA GLY A 105 -2.94 10.37 4.62
C GLY A 105 -2.80 9.57 3.32
N LEU A 106 -1.85 8.63 3.30
CA LEU A 106 -1.70 7.61 2.26
C LEU A 106 -1.49 6.26 2.93
N GLY A 107 -2.47 5.38 2.81
CA GLY A 107 -2.37 3.98 3.19
C GLY A 107 -2.10 3.09 1.98
N ILE A 108 -1.17 2.15 2.10
CA ILE A 108 -0.88 1.15 1.07
C ILE A 108 -0.93 -0.23 1.71
N LEU A 109 -1.87 -1.07 1.29
CA LEU A 109 -2.05 -2.44 1.78
C LEU A 109 -1.78 -3.45 0.68
N LEU A 110 -0.82 -4.34 0.90
CA LEU A 110 -0.58 -5.53 0.08
C LEU A 110 -1.08 -6.76 0.84
N VAL A 111 -1.96 -7.53 0.19
CA VAL A 111 -2.42 -8.84 0.66
C VAL A 111 -1.93 -9.88 -0.33
N ARG A 112 -0.84 -10.58 0.02
CA ARG A 112 -0.09 -11.46 -0.89
C ARG A 112 -0.92 -12.62 -1.41
N ASP A 113 -1.61 -13.34 -0.53
CA ASP A 113 -2.33 -14.57 -0.89
C ASP A 113 -3.59 -14.28 -1.72
N ARG A 114 -4.14 -13.06 -1.60
CA ARG A 114 -5.23 -12.58 -2.46
C ARG A 114 -4.73 -11.92 -3.73
N ARG A 115 -3.41 -11.71 -3.85
CA ARG A 115 -2.81 -10.99 -4.98
C ARG A 115 -3.43 -9.62 -5.19
N GLU A 116 -3.69 -8.92 -4.09
CA GLU A 116 -4.32 -7.61 -4.11
C GLU A 116 -3.46 -6.55 -3.47
N ILE A 117 -3.48 -5.36 -4.07
CA ILE A 117 -2.91 -4.15 -3.49
C ILE A 117 -3.94 -3.03 -3.52
N ARG A 118 -4.05 -2.29 -2.43
CA ARG A 118 -4.95 -1.15 -2.28
C ARG A 118 -4.18 0.09 -1.84
N PHE A 119 -4.53 1.21 -2.48
CA PHE A 119 -4.16 2.54 -2.03
C PHE A 119 -5.41 3.17 -1.40
N VAL A 120 -5.23 3.82 -0.26
CA VAL A 120 -6.26 4.59 0.43
C VAL A 120 -5.69 5.98 0.66
N THR A 121 -6.31 6.98 0.05
CA THR A 121 -5.86 8.38 0.11
C THR A 121 -6.82 9.22 0.92
N GLY A 122 -6.29 10.09 1.78
CA GLY A 122 -7.06 11.14 2.39
C GLY A 122 -7.43 12.23 1.38
N GLY A 123 -8.53 12.93 1.60
CA GLY A 123 -9.03 13.95 0.69
C GLY A 123 -8.04 15.06 0.35
N GLY A 124 -7.01 15.28 1.21
CA GLY A 124 -5.92 16.21 0.92
C GLY A 124 -5.00 15.78 -0.20
N LEU A 125 -4.94 14.49 -0.49
CA LEU A 125 -4.11 13.93 -1.55
C LEU A 125 -4.86 13.61 -2.84
N GLU A 126 -6.19 13.63 -2.84
CA GLU A 126 -7.00 13.28 -4.02
C GLU A 126 -6.71 14.14 -5.25
N GLY A 127 -6.27 15.38 -5.05
CA GLY A 127 -5.87 16.26 -6.16
C GLY A 127 -4.59 15.83 -6.88
N VAL A 128 -3.74 15.01 -6.23
CA VAL A 128 -2.45 14.54 -6.76
C VAL A 128 -2.47 13.04 -7.00
N LEU A 129 -3.08 12.29 -6.10
CA LEU A 129 -3.22 10.84 -6.13
C LEU A 129 -4.71 10.43 -6.18
N PRO A 130 -5.48 10.81 -7.21
CA PRO A 130 -6.80 10.25 -7.43
C PRO A 130 -6.68 8.75 -7.78
N ASP A 131 -7.79 8.01 -7.68
CA ASP A 131 -7.86 6.57 -7.96
C ASP A 131 -7.19 6.16 -9.27
N ALA A 132 -7.45 6.91 -10.34
CA ALA A 132 -6.87 6.62 -11.65
C ALA A 132 -5.34 6.68 -11.64
N VAL A 133 -4.76 7.59 -10.86
CA VAL A 133 -3.29 7.71 -10.70
C VAL A 133 -2.76 6.59 -9.83
N CYS A 134 -3.42 6.27 -8.71
CA CYS A 134 -3.07 5.13 -7.86
C CYS A 134 -3.08 3.82 -8.67
N LYS A 135 -4.12 3.63 -9.49
CA LYS A 135 -4.24 2.48 -10.40
C LYS A 135 -3.09 2.43 -11.42
N ARG A 136 -2.70 3.55 -12.02
CA ARG A 136 -1.55 3.61 -12.92
C ARG A 136 -0.24 3.27 -12.22
N ILE A 137 -0.02 3.76 -10.99
CA ILE A 137 1.16 3.39 -10.20
C ILE A 137 1.22 1.89 -10.01
N GLN A 138 0.11 1.27 -9.62
CA GLN A 138 0.03 -0.18 -9.45
C GLN A 138 0.40 -0.92 -10.74
N LEU A 139 -0.26 -0.57 -11.86
CA LEU A 139 -0.06 -1.24 -13.14
C LEU A 139 1.36 -1.09 -13.70
N LYS A 140 1.91 0.13 -13.62
CA LYS A 140 3.19 0.45 -14.27
C LYS A 140 4.40 0.05 -13.43
N TYR A 141 4.35 0.29 -12.12
CA TYR A 141 5.51 0.18 -11.25
C TYR A 141 5.50 -1.04 -10.34
N MET A 142 4.31 -1.53 -9.94
CA MET A 142 4.21 -2.58 -8.94
C MET A 142 3.95 -3.96 -9.56
N LEU A 143 2.92 -4.09 -10.40
CA LEU A 143 2.51 -5.36 -10.98
C LEU A 143 3.60 -6.10 -11.78
N PRO A 144 4.45 -5.45 -12.58
CA PRO A 144 5.50 -6.19 -13.29
C PRO A 144 6.43 -6.96 -12.34
N ALA A 145 6.83 -6.33 -11.23
CA ALA A 145 7.65 -6.98 -10.21
C ALA A 145 6.89 -8.05 -9.43
N PHE A 146 5.62 -7.80 -9.12
CA PHE A 146 4.76 -8.77 -8.42
C PHE A 146 4.53 -10.05 -9.24
N ARG A 147 4.41 -9.94 -10.56
CA ARG A 147 4.32 -11.09 -11.47
C ARG A 147 5.59 -11.96 -11.46
N GLU A 148 6.73 -11.35 -11.18
CA GLU A 148 8.01 -12.04 -10.99
C GLU A 148 8.21 -12.56 -9.56
N GLY A 149 7.22 -12.39 -8.68
CA GLY A 149 7.30 -12.75 -7.26
C GLY A 149 8.12 -11.77 -6.41
N ASP A 150 8.63 -10.67 -7.00
CA ASP A 150 9.43 -9.67 -6.29
C ASP A 150 8.56 -8.55 -5.70
N TYR A 151 7.87 -8.90 -4.61
CA TYR A 151 7.04 -7.95 -3.87
C TYR A 151 7.84 -6.78 -3.30
N SER A 152 9.10 -7.02 -2.91
CA SER A 152 9.99 -5.99 -2.38
C SER A 152 10.25 -4.90 -3.40
N ARG A 153 10.65 -5.27 -4.61
CA ARG A 153 10.92 -4.32 -5.70
C ARG A 153 9.66 -3.57 -6.09
N GLY A 154 8.53 -4.27 -6.24
CA GLY A 154 7.27 -3.65 -6.63
C GLY A 154 6.77 -2.64 -5.59
N MET A 155 6.84 -2.96 -4.31
CA MET A 155 6.42 -2.04 -3.23
C MET A 155 7.32 -0.80 -3.18
N VAL A 156 8.64 -0.96 -3.27
CA VAL A 156 9.57 0.19 -3.33
C VAL A 156 9.25 1.07 -4.52
N ALA A 157 9.13 0.50 -5.73
CA ALA A 157 8.84 1.26 -6.94
C ALA A 157 7.51 2.02 -6.87
N GLY A 158 6.46 1.41 -6.31
CA GLY A 158 5.16 2.05 -6.14
C GLY A 158 5.18 3.20 -5.14
N VAL A 159 5.84 3.02 -4.00
CA VAL A 159 5.97 4.07 -2.99
C VAL A 159 6.81 5.24 -3.52
N GLU A 160 7.90 4.97 -4.21
CA GLU A 160 8.74 6.00 -4.83
C GLU A 160 7.98 6.78 -5.91
N ALA A 161 7.19 6.10 -6.75
CA ALA A 161 6.38 6.74 -7.78
C ALA A 161 5.31 7.66 -7.14
N ALA A 162 4.64 7.21 -6.08
CA ALA A 162 3.69 8.04 -5.34
C ALA A 162 4.39 9.25 -4.70
N ALA A 163 5.57 9.04 -4.09
CA ALA A 163 6.34 10.11 -3.46
C ALA A 163 6.77 11.18 -4.47
N GLN A 164 7.24 10.78 -5.65
CA GLN A 164 7.62 11.72 -6.72
C GLN A 164 6.47 12.63 -7.14
N LEU A 165 5.27 12.07 -7.29
CA LEU A 165 4.07 12.86 -7.64
C LEU A 165 3.70 13.83 -6.52
N LEU A 166 3.74 13.37 -5.26
CA LEU A 166 3.43 14.20 -4.10
C LEU A 166 4.45 15.35 -3.93
N GLU A 167 5.73 15.09 -4.17
CA GLU A 167 6.80 16.09 -4.09
C GLU A 167 6.72 17.12 -5.21
N GLY A 168 6.30 16.71 -6.40
CA GLY A 168 6.15 17.58 -7.56
C GLY A 168 4.89 18.45 -7.53
N SER A 169 3.99 18.24 -6.59
CA SER A 169 2.73 18.98 -6.51
C SER A 169 2.83 20.16 -5.54
N GLU A 170 2.45 21.36 -5.98
CA GLU A 170 2.32 22.54 -5.12
C GLU A 170 1.09 22.51 -4.19
N LEU A 171 0.33 21.39 -4.17
CA LEU A 171 -0.89 21.23 -3.37
C LEU A 171 -0.62 21.06 -1.86
N ILE A 172 0.62 21.13 -1.44
CA ILE A 172 1.11 20.80 -0.10
C ILE A 172 0.59 21.71 1.02
N ALA A 173 -0.05 22.83 0.74
CA ALA A 173 -0.30 23.86 1.75
C ALA A 173 -1.69 24.50 1.72
N ARG A 174 -2.73 23.80 1.33
CA ARG A 174 -4.09 24.36 1.48
C ARG A 174 -4.76 23.75 2.71
N PRO A 175 -4.92 24.52 3.82
CA PRO A 175 -5.76 24.09 4.92
C PRO A 175 -7.19 23.93 4.39
N LYS A 176 -7.76 22.74 4.52
CA LYS A 176 -9.18 22.53 4.23
C LYS A 176 -10.00 23.24 5.29
N HIS A 177 -10.93 24.09 4.83
CA HIS A 177 -12.04 24.51 5.68
C HIS A 177 -12.80 23.27 6.18
N HIS A 178 -12.90 23.20 7.48
CA HIS A 178 -13.51 22.14 8.26
C HIS A 178 -14.91 21.76 7.73
N VAL A 179 -15.00 20.65 7.04
CA VAL A 179 -16.24 19.90 6.91
C VAL A 179 -16.02 18.63 7.72
N GLN A 180 -16.74 18.52 8.82
CA GLN A 180 -16.77 17.31 9.65
C GLN A 180 -17.43 16.20 8.85
N ASP A 181 -16.62 15.40 8.14
CA ASP A 181 -17.04 14.15 7.55
C ASP A 181 -16.35 13.02 8.31
N PRO A 182 -17.09 12.13 9.01
CA PRO A 182 -16.52 11.01 9.74
C PRO A 182 -15.90 9.92 8.83
N TYR A 183 -15.92 10.10 7.51
CA TYR A 183 -15.40 9.14 6.53
C TYR A 183 -14.33 9.75 5.62
N SER A 184 -13.35 10.45 6.19
CA SER A 184 -12.30 11.14 5.43
C SER A 184 -11.34 10.23 4.65
N PHE A 185 -11.43 8.92 4.80
CA PHE A 185 -10.75 7.93 3.97
C PHE A 185 -11.73 7.29 2.99
N ARG A 186 -12.00 7.98 1.90
CA ARG A 186 -12.81 7.42 0.82
C ARG A 186 -12.17 7.74 -0.51
N CYS A 187 -11.54 6.74 -1.14
CA CYS A 187 -11.40 6.74 -2.59
C CYS A 187 -12.80 6.66 -3.20
N MET A 188 -13.42 7.80 -3.44
CA MET A 188 -14.65 7.85 -4.23
C MET A 188 -14.35 8.28 -5.67
N PRO A 189 -15.00 7.67 -6.66
CA PRO A 189 -14.85 8.08 -8.05
C PRO A 189 -15.66 9.36 -8.31
N GLN A 190 -15.07 10.52 -8.02
CA GLN A 190 -15.59 11.79 -8.53
C GLN A 190 -14.45 12.75 -8.78
N VAL A 191 -14.05 12.86 -10.04
CA VAL A 191 -13.14 13.87 -10.55
C VAL A 191 -13.85 15.22 -10.53
N HIS A 192 -13.63 16.03 -9.50
CA HIS A 192 -13.93 17.45 -9.55
C HIS A 192 -12.82 18.22 -8.84
N GLY A 193 -11.90 18.80 -9.61
CA GLY A 193 -11.03 19.89 -9.13
C GLY A 193 -9.52 19.74 -9.26
N ALA A 194 -9.01 18.72 -9.93
CA ALA A 194 -7.60 18.77 -10.34
C ALA A 194 -7.45 19.84 -11.44
N SER A 195 -6.48 20.77 -11.29
CA SER A 195 -6.19 21.70 -12.37
C SER A 195 -5.68 20.94 -13.60
N LYS A 196 -5.96 21.45 -14.79
CA LYS A 196 -5.52 20.84 -16.04
C LYS A 196 -4.00 20.61 -16.03
N ASP A 197 -3.25 21.54 -15.45
CA ASP A 197 -1.79 21.48 -15.34
C ASP A 197 -1.31 20.31 -14.44
N THR A 198 -2.06 19.97 -13.39
CA THR A 198 -1.77 18.81 -12.52
C THR A 198 -2.04 17.50 -13.24
N ILE A 199 -3.11 17.45 -14.04
CA ILE A 199 -3.45 16.29 -14.86
C ILE A 199 -2.39 16.09 -15.94
N ASP A 200 -2.00 17.16 -16.64
CA ASP A 200 -0.99 17.13 -17.70
C ASP A 200 0.40 16.75 -17.16
N TYR A 201 0.78 17.25 -15.97
CA TYR A 201 2.01 16.85 -15.29
C TYR A 201 2.00 15.36 -14.90
N VAL A 202 0.93 14.90 -14.28
CA VAL A 202 0.75 13.50 -13.93
C VAL A 202 0.74 12.61 -15.18
N GLU A 203 0.09 13.04 -16.26
CA GLU A 203 0.12 12.34 -17.53
C GLU A 203 1.52 12.34 -18.16
N SER A 204 2.25 13.43 -18.11
CA SER A 204 3.63 13.49 -18.65
C SER A 204 4.61 12.55 -17.93
N VAL A 205 4.44 12.40 -16.61
CA VAL A 205 5.26 11.50 -15.79
C VAL A 205 4.84 10.04 -15.96
N LEU A 206 3.57 9.77 -16.26
CA LEU A 206 3.00 8.43 -16.33
C LEU A 206 2.73 7.92 -17.75
N THR A 207 2.82 8.78 -18.78
CA THR A 207 2.57 8.37 -20.17
C THR A 207 3.79 7.72 -20.79
N THR A 208 3.78 6.41 -20.82
CA THR A 208 4.26 5.61 -21.94
C THR A 208 3.38 4.37 -22.00
N GLU A 209 2.56 4.33 -23.04
CA GLU A 209 1.79 3.21 -23.57
C GLU A 209 1.28 2.16 -22.57
N ILE A 210 0.07 2.35 -22.11
CA ILE A 210 -0.77 1.24 -21.68
C ILE A 210 -1.81 1.00 -22.76
N ASN A 211 -1.45 0.18 -23.76
CA ASN A 211 -2.44 -0.48 -24.58
C ASN A 211 -3.13 -1.54 -23.74
N SER A 212 -4.41 -1.30 -23.58
CA SER A 212 -5.49 -2.23 -23.27
C SER A 212 -5.09 -3.64 -22.83
N THR A 213 -5.34 -3.99 -21.61
CA THR A 213 -6.01 -5.28 -21.30
C THR A 213 -6.39 -5.35 -19.81
N THR A 214 -7.68 -5.55 -19.63
CA THR A 214 -8.36 -6.31 -18.58
C THR A 214 -8.63 -5.73 -17.19
N ASP A 215 -9.70 -5.89 -16.91
CA ASP A 215 -10.85 -5.84 -16.00
C ASP A 215 -10.61 -5.96 -14.49
N ASN A 216 -9.40 -6.04 -13.96
CA ASN A 216 -9.12 -5.81 -12.54
C ASN A 216 -7.62 -5.62 -12.28
N PRO A 217 -7.10 -4.39 -12.35
CA PRO A 217 -5.65 -4.14 -12.26
C PRO A 217 -5.08 -4.25 -10.85
N THR A 218 -5.89 -4.50 -9.88
CA THR A 218 -5.47 -4.68 -8.48
C THR A 218 -5.30 -6.13 -8.08
N VAL A 219 -5.74 -7.07 -8.94
CA VAL A 219 -5.56 -8.51 -8.77
C VAL A 219 -4.46 -8.97 -9.72
N PHE A 220 -3.48 -9.68 -9.22
CA PHE A 220 -2.41 -10.24 -10.04
C PHE A 220 -2.93 -11.47 -10.80
N PRO A 221 -2.61 -11.66 -12.09
CA PRO A 221 -2.99 -12.85 -12.80
C PRO A 221 -2.39 -14.10 -12.14
N GLU A 222 -3.11 -15.19 -12.20
CA GLU A 222 -2.58 -16.52 -11.88
C GLU A 222 -1.49 -16.87 -12.91
N GLU A 223 -0.39 -17.46 -12.44
CA GLU A 223 0.57 -18.09 -13.33
C GLU A 223 -0.02 -19.43 -13.78
N ASP A 224 -0.05 -19.67 -15.08
CA ASP A 224 -0.34 -20.98 -15.68
C ASP A 224 0.85 -21.94 -15.49
#